data_4eb96adbb8c8657cd610c91f966a1335
#
_entry.id   4eb96adbb8c8657cd610c91f966a1335
#
_cell.length_a   1.000
_cell.length_b   1.000
_cell.length_c   1.000
_cell.angle_alpha   90.00
_cell.angle_beta   90.00
_cell.angle_gamma   90.00
#
_symmetry.space_group_name_H-M   'P 1'
#
loop_
_entity.id
_entity.type
_entity.pdbx_description
1 polymer ?
#
loop_
_entity_poly.entity_id
_entity_poly.type
_entity_poly.pdbx_seq_one_letter_code
_entity_poly.pdbx_strand_id
1 'polypeptide(L)'
;MTDTPTYEVYAIRYAEQLERADGATYLGGDPTKMIRGLDFFTYVITGNGQTFVVDTGFNPDLSGEGGRNFLESPAESLSKIGIKASSVEHVLLTHAHFDHVGNLDDYPNATFSIHAEEMKSITGPDMTFAPFRLAYHARDTKKLIELLYDERLKFYEDTVTTVAPGIEFHLIGGHSRGQLALRVHTSSCLLYTSPSPRDRTRSRMPSSA
;
A
#
# COMPACT_ATOMS: atom_id res chain seq x y z
N MET A 1 -29.75 -4.16 -15.72
CA MET A 1 -28.35 -4.37 -15.29
C MET A 1 -27.93 -3.05 -14.66
N THR A 2 -27.67 -3.03 -13.36
CA THR A 2 -27.15 -1.81 -12.70
C THR A 2 -25.71 -1.64 -13.19
N ASP A 3 -25.44 -0.51 -13.83
CA ASP A 3 -24.10 -0.20 -14.31
C ASP A 3 -23.14 -0.19 -13.11
N THR A 4 -22.01 -0.92 -13.20
CA THR A 4 -21.00 -0.92 -12.15
C THR A 4 -20.41 0.47 -12.07
N PRO A 5 -20.40 1.12 -10.89
CA PRO A 5 -19.90 2.46 -10.76
C PRO A 5 -18.41 2.54 -11.13
N THR A 6 -18.02 3.69 -11.66
CA THR A 6 -16.63 3.98 -12.05
C THR A 6 -16.03 5.02 -11.13
N TYR A 7 -14.71 4.96 -10.99
CA TYR A 7 -13.93 5.83 -10.11
C TYR A 7 -12.78 6.50 -10.86
N GLU A 8 -12.34 7.62 -10.33
CA GLU A 8 -11.07 8.25 -10.67
C GLU A 8 -9.99 7.76 -9.72
N VAL A 9 -8.78 7.52 -10.23
CA VAL A 9 -7.63 7.05 -9.44
C VAL A 9 -6.48 8.02 -9.63
N TYR A 10 -6.00 8.57 -8.54
CA TYR A 10 -4.85 9.47 -8.49
C TYR A 10 -3.65 8.74 -7.87
N ALA A 11 -2.50 8.81 -8.52
CA ALA A 11 -1.23 8.35 -7.97
C ALA A 11 -0.48 9.55 -7.37
N ILE A 12 -0.21 9.50 -6.09
CA ILE A 12 0.53 10.53 -5.34
C ILE A 12 1.95 10.05 -5.13
N ARG A 13 2.90 10.64 -5.86
CA ARG A 13 4.32 10.41 -5.65
C ARG A 13 4.78 11.19 -4.43
N TYR A 14 5.08 10.49 -3.34
CA TYR A 14 5.44 11.12 -2.08
C TYR A 14 6.94 11.05 -1.75
N ALA A 15 7.66 10.13 -2.39
CA ALA A 15 9.09 9.95 -2.17
C ALA A 15 9.76 9.34 -3.41
N GLU A 16 11.10 9.40 -3.41
CA GLU A 16 11.95 8.81 -4.43
C GLU A 16 13.22 8.22 -3.81
N GLN A 17 13.87 7.33 -4.52
CA GLN A 17 15.21 6.86 -4.28
C GLN A 17 15.92 6.81 -5.64
N LEU A 18 16.85 7.74 -5.90
CA LEU A 18 17.42 7.95 -7.24
C LEU A 18 18.28 6.77 -7.70
N GLU A 19 19.00 6.15 -6.78
CA GLU A 19 19.85 4.99 -7.05
C GLU A 19 19.66 3.93 -5.98
N ARG A 20 19.77 2.67 -6.37
CA ARG A 20 19.62 1.53 -5.50
C ARG A 20 20.51 0.39 -5.93
N ALA A 21 21.07 -0.36 -4.98
CA ALA A 21 21.81 -1.57 -5.31
C ALA A 21 20.89 -2.64 -5.92
N ASP A 22 21.37 -3.30 -6.96
CA ASP A 22 20.65 -4.40 -7.65
C ASP A 22 20.26 -5.50 -6.67
N GLY A 23 21.19 -5.91 -5.79
CA GLY A 23 20.95 -6.88 -4.73
C GLY A 23 19.93 -6.45 -3.67
N ALA A 24 19.68 -5.14 -3.50
CA ALA A 24 18.61 -4.63 -2.63
C ALA A 24 17.24 -4.64 -3.30
N THR A 25 17.20 -4.83 -4.62
CA THR A 25 15.95 -4.80 -5.43
C THR A 25 15.54 -6.18 -5.87
N TYR A 26 16.50 -7.01 -6.28
CA TYR A 26 16.23 -8.34 -6.83
C TYR A 26 16.89 -9.43 -5.99
N LEU A 27 16.15 -10.52 -5.78
CA LEU A 27 16.71 -11.71 -5.16
C LEU A 27 17.81 -12.29 -6.06
N GLY A 28 19.05 -12.37 -5.54
CA GLY A 28 20.22 -12.79 -6.32
C GLY A 28 20.83 -11.69 -7.17
N GLY A 29 20.39 -10.43 -7.01
CA GLY A 29 21.01 -9.28 -7.67
C GLY A 29 22.43 -9.00 -7.15
N ASP A 30 23.24 -8.32 -7.95
CA ASP A 30 24.61 -7.93 -7.61
C ASP A 30 24.60 -6.78 -6.57
N PRO A 31 25.12 -6.98 -5.34
CA PRO A 31 25.13 -5.95 -4.32
C PRO A 31 26.03 -4.75 -4.64
N THR A 32 26.95 -4.91 -5.60
CA THR A 32 27.91 -3.84 -6.00
C THR A 32 27.41 -3.02 -7.18
N LYS A 33 26.41 -3.52 -7.91
CA LYS A 33 25.85 -2.85 -9.08
C LYS A 33 24.74 -1.90 -8.64
N MET A 34 24.87 -0.62 -9.00
CA MET A 34 23.81 0.37 -8.84
C MET A 34 22.87 0.33 -10.04
N ILE A 35 21.58 0.40 -9.78
CA ILE A 35 20.51 0.44 -10.79
C ILE A 35 19.68 1.70 -10.58
N ARG A 36 18.75 1.96 -11.53
CA ARG A 36 17.74 2.98 -11.35
C ARG A 36 16.99 2.77 -10.05
N GLY A 37 16.72 3.87 -9.37
CA GLY A 37 15.98 3.86 -8.12
C GLY A 37 14.49 3.59 -8.28
N LEU A 38 13.75 3.96 -7.27
CA LEU A 38 12.32 3.76 -7.14
C LEU A 38 11.64 5.11 -6.91
N ASP A 39 10.43 5.25 -7.42
CA ASP A 39 9.46 6.23 -6.96
C ASP A 39 8.47 5.53 -6.01
N PHE A 40 8.08 6.22 -4.95
CA PHE A 40 7.12 5.72 -3.96
C PHE A 40 5.78 6.44 -4.14
N PHE A 41 4.71 5.66 -4.19
CA PHE A 41 3.37 6.16 -4.43
C PHE A 41 2.40 5.68 -3.36
N THR A 42 1.44 6.56 -3.02
CA THR A 42 0.15 6.18 -2.47
C THR A 42 -0.92 6.49 -3.51
N TYR A 43 -2.13 5.97 -3.32
CA TYR A 43 -3.19 6.21 -4.30
C TYR A 43 -4.44 6.75 -3.63
N VAL A 44 -5.23 7.49 -4.40
CA VAL A 44 -6.55 7.98 -3.97
C VAL A 44 -7.57 7.55 -5.02
N ILE A 45 -8.67 6.99 -4.56
CA ILE A 45 -9.78 6.56 -5.38
C ILE A 45 -10.99 7.40 -5.00
N THR A 46 -11.56 8.11 -5.97
CA THR A 46 -12.73 8.96 -5.74
C THR A 46 -13.85 8.64 -6.73
N GLY A 47 -15.07 8.64 -6.26
CA GLY A 47 -16.26 8.43 -7.08
C GLY A 47 -17.46 8.07 -6.24
N ASN A 48 -18.63 8.26 -6.78
CA ASN A 48 -19.90 7.90 -6.14
C ASN A 48 -20.07 8.46 -4.71
N GLY A 49 -19.53 9.67 -4.46
CA GLY A 49 -19.58 10.30 -3.15
C GLY A 49 -18.62 9.70 -2.10
N GLN A 50 -17.73 8.79 -2.49
CA GLN A 50 -16.78 8.14 -1.61
C GLN A 50 -15.34 8.49 -1.98
N THR A 51 -14.47 8.46 -0.98
CA THR A 51 -13.02 8.61 -1.12
C THR A 51 -12.33 7.52 -0.35
N PHE A 52 -11.41 6.82 -1.01
CA PHE A 52 -10.55 5.82 -0.41
C PHE A 52 -9.09 6.24 -0.62
N VAL A 53 -8.30 6.20 0.44
CA VAL A 53 -6.84 6.32 0.35
C VAL A 53 -6.26 4.91 0.38
N VAL A 54 -5.29 4.63 -0.47
CA VAL A 54 -4.61 3.33 -0.54
C VAL A 54 -3.17 3.54 -0.10
N ASP A 55 -2.82 2.94 1.03
CA ASP A 55 -1.56 3.07 1.74
C ASP A 55 -1.27 4.50 2.24
N THR A 56 -0.36 4.65 3.18
CA THR A 56 -0.05 5.93 3.83
C THR A 56 1.39 6.41 3.65
N GLY A 57 2.20 5.65 2.89
CA GLY A 57 3.61 5.95 2.69
C GLY A 57 4.48 5.65 3.91
N PHE A 58 5.80 5.91 3.80
CA PHE A 58 6.71 5.79 4.94
C PHE A 58 6.76 7.09 5.74
N ASN A 59 7.11 6.96 7.03
CA ASN A 59 7.23 8.12 7.90
C ASN A 59 8.40 9.01 7.49
N PRO A 60 8.23 10.35 7.46
CA PRO A 60 9.29 11.30 7.08
C PRO A 60 10.63 11.13 7.82
N ASP A 61 10.60 10.60 9.05
CA ASP A 61 11.82 10.33 9.84
C ASP A 61 12.76 9.33 9.14
N LEU A 62 12.25 8.55 8.18
CA LEU A 62 13.05 7.62 7.38
C LEU A 62 13.66 8.26 6.14
N SER A 63 13.47 9.57 5.94
CA SER A 63 14.14 10.32 4.86
C SER A 63 15.65 10.30 5.05
N GLY A 64 16.38 10.04 3.98
CA GLY A 64 17.83 9.84 4.00
C GLY A 64 18.27 8.40 4.23
N GLU A 65 17.50 7.58 4.95
CA GLU A 65 17.84 6.17 5.14
C GLU A 65 17.82 5.40 3.81
N GLY A 66 18.90 4.68 3.53
CA GLY A 66 19.04 3.93 2.28
C GLY A 66 18.95 4.79 1.01
N GLY A 67 19.18 6.11 1.11
CA GLY A 67 19.10 7.05 -0.02
C GLY A 67 17.68 7.43 -0.42
N ARG A 68 16.68 7.18 0.44
CA ARG A 68 15.29 7.63 0.21
C ARG A 68 15.18 9.13 0.43
N ASN A 69 14.51 9.82 -0.47
CA ASN A 69 14.21 11.25 -0.40
C ASN A 69 12.69 11.42 -0.27
N PHE A 70 12.24 11.91 0.89
CA PHE A 70 10.85 12.24 1.13
C PHE A 70 10.53 13.58 0.49
N LEU A 71 9.59 13.63 -0.43
CA LEU A 71 9.24 14.82 -1.21
C LEU A 71 8.16 15.64 -0.52
N GLU A 72 7.09 14.98 -0.11
CA GLU A 72 5.95 15.62 0.56
C GLU A 72 5.06 14.59 1.28
N SER A 73 4.27 15.03 2.26
CA SER A 73 3.32 14.16 2.94
C SER A 73 2.21 13.69 1.97
N PRO A 74 1.93 12.38 1.88
CA PRO A 74 0.78 11.89 1.15
C PRO A 74 -0.53 12.55 1.57
N ALA A 75 -0.73 12.74 2.88
CA ALA A 75 -1.93 13.34 3.43
C ALA A 75 -2.07 14.83 3.07
N GLU A 76 -0.99 15.60 3.08
CA GLU A 76 -0.99 17.01 2.65
C GLU A 76 -1.25 17.13 1.16
N SER A 77 -0.70 16.20 0.36
CA SER A 77 -0.88 16.17 -1.10
C SER A 77 -2.33 15.99 -1.53
N LEU A 78 -3.20 15.42 -0.68
CA LEU A 78 -4.64 15.32 -0.95
C LEU A 78 -5.29 16.68 -1.20
N SER A 79 -4.75 17.73 -0.58
CA SER A 79 -5.26 19.12 -0.75
C SER A 79 -5.16 19.60 -2.20
N LYS A 80 -4.21 19.10 -2.99
CA LYS A 80 -4.01 19.41 -4.41
C LYS A 80 -5.17 18.94 -5.29
N ILE A 81 -5.89 17.92 -4.83
CA ILE A 81 -7.08 17.39 -5.48
C ILE A 81 -8.36 17.73 -4.70
N GLY A 82 -8.29 18.74 -3.81
CA GLY A 82 -9.44 19.25 -3.07
C GLY A 82 -9.92 18.38 -1.90
N ILE A 83 -9.13 17.40 -1.46
CA ILE A 83 -9.47 16.48 -0.37
C ILE A 83 -8.67 16.86 0.88
N LYS A 84 -9.31 16.85 2.05
CA LYS A 84 -8.64 16.99 3.34
C LYS A 84 -8.42 15.60 3.94
N ALA A 85 -7.22 15.31 4.45
CA ALA A 85 -6.94 14.03 5.09
C ALA A 85 -7.90 13.72 6.25
N SER A 86 -8.32 14.76 7.01
CA SER A 86 -9.30 14.63 8.08
C SER A 86 -10.73 14.30 7.61
N SER A 87 -11.02 14.42 6.31
CA SER A 87 -12.32 14.02 5.74
C SER A 87 -12.30 12.62 5.12
N VAL A 88 -11.15 11.96 5.12
CA VAL A 88 -11.02 10.58 4.63
C VAL A 88 -11.63 9.62 5.65
N GLU A 89 -12.61 8.84 5.22
CA GLU A 89 -13.30 7.85 6.07
C GLU A 89 -12.73 6.44 5.91
N HIS A 90 -12.05 6.16 4.79
CA HIS A 90 -11.56 4.82 4.46
C HIS A 90 -10.11 4.86 3.98
N VAL A 91 -9.24 4.14 4.69
CA VAL A 91 -7.86 3.86 4.27
C VAL A 91 -7.70 2.36 4.06
N LEU A 92 -7.29 1.99 2.86
CA LEU A 92 -7.13 0.62 2.41
C LEU A 92 -5.63 0.28 2.43
N LEU A 93 -5.21 -0.64 3.28
CA LEU A 93 -3.81 -1.04 3.42
C LEU A 93 -3.56 -2.29 2.59
N THR A 94 -2.66 -2.18 1.63
CA THR A 94 -2.28 -3.30 0.75
C THR A 94 -1.47 -4.34 1.49
N HIS A 95 -0.57 -3.90 2.38
CA HIS A 95 0.21 -4.72 3.31
C HIS A 95 0.90 -3.80 4.34
N ALA A 96 1.66 -4.36 5.29
CA ALA A 96 2.18 -3.62 6.43
C ALA A 96 3.69 -3.31 6.36
N HIS A 97 4.32 -3.28 5.20
CA HIS A 97 5.69 -2.79 5.10
C HIS A 97 5.76 -1.29 5.44
N PHE A 98 6.92 -0.85 5.93
CA PHE A 98 7.12 0.50 6.44
C PHE A 98 6.73 1.61 5.45
N ASP A 99 6.84 1.35 4.16
CA ASP A 99 6.55 2.29 3.08
C ASP A 99 5.06 2.33 2.68
N HIS A 100 4.21 1.58 3.39
CA HIS A 100 2.76 1.54 3.21
C HIS A 100 1.96 1.99 4.44
N VAL A 101 2.53 1.85 5.65
CA VAL A 101 1.79 2.07 6.92
C VAL A 101 2.47 3.09 7.85
N GLY A 102 3.36 3.93 7.33
CA GLY A 102 4.19 4.81 8.14
C GLY A 102 3.49 6.07 8.68
N ASN A 103 2.34 6.49 8.12
CA ASN A 103 1.66 7.75 8.46
C ASN A 103 0.17 7.55 8.76
N LEU A 104 -0.17 6.52 9.55
CA LEU A 104 -1.57 6.19 9.91
C LEU A 104 -2.24 7.32 10.71
N ASP A 105 -1.47 8.08 11.49
CA ASP A 105 -1.98 9.18 12.32
C ASP A 105 -2.48 10.38 11.50
N ASP A 106 -2.04 10.52 10.25
CA ASP A 106 -2.45 11.61 9.37
C ASP A 106 -3.93 11.51 8.96
N TYR A 107 -4.58 10.36 9.22
CA TYR A 107 -5.98 10.09 8.90
C TYR A 107 -6.82 9.88 10.17
N PRO A 108 -7.05 10.92 10.98
CA PRO A 108 -7.60 10.80 12.33
C PRO A 108 -9.01 10.23 12.37
N ASN A 109 -9.80 10.40 11.33
CA ASN A 109 -11.21 9.97 11.27
C ASN A 109 -11.43 8.71 10.43
N ALA A 110 -10.36 8.14 9.87
CA ALA A 110 -10.47 6.99 8.99
C ALA A 110 -10.63 5.67 9.75
N THR A 111 -11.38 4.76 9.14
CA THR A 111 -11.30 3.33 9.39
C THR A 111 -10.30 2.73 8.42
N PHE A 112 -9.39 1.94 8.94
CA PHE A 112 -8.37 1.23 8.18
C PHE A 112 -8.81 -0.20 7.88
N SER A 113 -8.40 -0.73 6.74
CA SER A 113 -8.69 -2.11 6.37
C SER A 113 -7.41 -2.79 5.90
N ILE A 114 -7.18 -4.02 6.38
CA ILE A 114 -6.00 -4.83 6.05
C ILE A 114 -6.41 -6.31 5.98
N HIS A 115 -5.64 -7.15 5.30
CA HIS A 115 -5.91 -8.58 5.31
C HIS A 115 -5.47 -9.24 6.63
N ALA A 116 -6.29 -10.16 7.16
CA ALA A 116 -6.02 -10.83 8.44
C ALA A 116 -4.69 -11.61 8.44
N GLU A 117 -4.30 -12.22 7.32
CA GLU A 117 -3.02 -12.92 7.18
C GLU A 117 -1.82 -11.97 7.34
N GLU A 118 -1.95 -10.69 7.00
CA GLU A 118 -0.90 -9.71 7.22
C GLU A 118 -0.69 -9.47 8.73
N MET A 119 -1.76 -9.21 9.46
CA MET A 119 -1.67 -9.02 10.92
C MET A 119 -1.18 -10.27 11.65
N LYS A 120 -1.62 -11.47 11.24
CA LYS A 120 -1.11 -12.74 11.79
C LYS A 120 0.40 -12.88 11.57
N SER A 121 0.90 -12.48 10.40
CA SER A 121 2.33 -12.55 10.08
C SER A 121 3.14 -11.56 10.91
N ILE A 122 2.76 -10.27 10.90
CA ILE A 122 3.56 -9.21 11.56
C ILE A 122 3.52 -9.24 13.08
N THR A 123 2.60 -9.98 13.67
CA THR A 123 2.50 -10.23 15.13
C THR A 123 2.84 -11.66 15.51
N GLY A 124 3.19 -12.49 14.54
CA GLY A 124 3.41 -13.93 14.69
C GLY A 124 4.88 -14.36 14.67
N PRO A 125 5.13 -15.69 14.63
CA PRO A 125 6.46 -16.27 14.63
C PRO A 125 7.34 -15.84 13.46
N ASP A 126 6.78 -15.45 12.32
CA ASP A 126 7.54 -14.99 11.15
C ASP A 126 8.50 -13.84 11.52
N MET A 127 8.09 -12.97 12.44
CA MET A 127 8.88 -11.82 12.89
C MET A 127 10.08 -12.19 13.79
N THR A 128 10.27 -13.44 14.15
CA THR A 128 11.50 -13.92 14.80
C THR A 128 12.65 -14.06 13.81
N PHE A 129 12.34 -14.16 12.51
CA PHE A 129 13.35 -14.31 11.45
C PHE A 129 13.70 -12.94 10.85
N ALA A 130 14.98 -12.55 10.96
CA ALA A 130 15.46 -11.24 10.51
C ALA A 130 15.13 -10.93 9.03
N PRO A 131 15.26 -11.86 8.06
CA PRO A 131 14.91 -11.58 6.67
C PRO A 131 13.44 -11.22 6.45
N PHE A 132 12.52 -11.83 7.22
CA PHE A 132 11.09 -11.51 7.12
C PHE A 132 10.76 -10.17 7.76
N ARG A 133 11.44 -9.84 8.88
CA ARG A 133 11.21 -8.62 9.64
C ARG A 133 11.78 -7.37 8.99
N LEU A 134 12.68 -7.48 8.00
CA LEU A 134 13.50 -6.38 7.48
C LEU A 134 12.68 -5.18 6.98
N ALA A 135 11.50 -5.41 6.42
CA ALA A 135 10.64 -4.38 5.85
C ALA A 135 9.51 -3.92 6.80
N TYR A 136 9.48 -4.44 8.03
CA TYR A 136 8.46 -4.09 9.02
C TYR A 136 9.06 -3.29 10.17
N HIS A 137 8.37 -2.25 10.60
CA HIS A 137 8.77 -1.48 11.77
C HIS A 137 7.84 -1.75 12.95
N ALA A 138 8.41 -2.02 14.12
CA ALA A 138 7.64 -2.27 15.33
C ALA A 138 6.74 -1.09 15.73
N ARG A 139 7.13 0.15 15.39
CA ARG A 139 6.30 1.34 15.59
C ARG A 139 4.99 1.22 14.85
N ASP A 140 5.06 0.89 13.56
CA ASP A 140 3.89 0.85 12.68
C ASP A 140 2.98 -0.33 13.04
N THR A 141 3.58 -1.49 13.41
CA THR A 141 2.83 -2.64 13.94
C THR A 141 2.08 -2.30 15.24
N LYS A 142 2.71 -1.57 16.17
CA LYS A 142 2.05 -1.11 17.40
C LYS A 142 0.87 -0.21 17.08
N LYS A 143 1.03 0.69 16.11
CA LYS A 143 -0.06 1.59 15.70
C LYS A 143 -1.25 0.84 15.12
N LEU A 144 -1.00 -0.20 14.30
CA LEU A 144 -2.08 -1.06 13.81
C LEU A 144 -2.81 -1.79 14.95
N ILE A 145 -2.09 -2.21 16.00
CA ILE A 145 -2.72 -2.81 17.20
C ILE A 145 -3.55 -1.76 17.95
N GLU A 146 -3.05 -0.54 18.13
CA GLU A 146 -3.82 0.55 18.75
C GLU A 146 -5.12 0.80 17.97
N LEU A 147 -5.04 0.95 16.66
CA LEU A 147 -6.21 1.13 15.79
C LEU A 147 -7.20 -0.04 15.87
N LEU A 148 -6.74 -1.26 16.10
CA LEU A 148 -7.60 -2.42 16.31
C LEU A 148 -8.41 -2.28 17.60
N TYR A 149 -7.78 -1.90 18.71
CA TYR A 149 -8.44 -1.73 19.99
C TYR A 149 -9.33 -0.47 20.04
N ASP A 150 -9.04 0.52 19.19
CA ASP A 150 -9.87 1.70 18.98
C ASP A 150 -11.05 1.45 18.01
N GLU A 151 -11.28 0.19 17.58
CA GLU A 151 -12.32 -0.23 16.62
C GLU A 151 -12.19 0.42 15.24
N ARG A 152 -11.00 0.91 14.91
CA ARG A 152 -10.68 1.60 13.66
C ARG A 152 -9.91 0.73 12.66
N LEU A 153 -9.57 -0.52 12.98
CA LEU A 153 -8.96 -1.47 12.05
C LEU A 153 -9.93 -2.61 11.76
N LYS A 154 -10.21 -2.84 10.49
CA LYS A 154 -11.06 -3.94 10.00
C LYS A 154 -10.22 -4.97 9.25
N PHE A 155 -10.60 -6.23 9.35
CA PHE A 155 -9.94 -7.32 8.65
C PHE A 155 -10.74 -7.80 7.45
N TYR A 156 -10.03 -8.06 6.36
CA TYR A 156 -10.49 -8.90 5.28
C TYR A 156 -9.88 -10.29 5.45
N GLU A 157 -10.67 -11.34 5.17
CA GLU A 157 -10.26 -12.74 5.35
C GLU A 157 -10.39 -13.55 4.06
N ASP A 158 -11.17 -13.06 3.10
CA ASP A 158 -11.42 -13.75 1.84
C ASP A 158 -10.32 -13.47 0.81
N THR A 159 -10.11 -14.42 -0.10
CA THR A 159 -9.18 -14.25 -1.23
C THR A 159 -9.58 -13.12 -2.18
N VAL A 160 -10.87 -12.83 -2.27
CA VAL A 160 -11.42 -11.68 -3.02
C VAL A 160 -12.48 -11.01 -2.15
N THR A 161 -12.30 -9.72 -1.88
CA THR A 161 -13.23 -8.93 -1.08
C THR A 161 -13.70 -7.71 -1.86
N THR A 162 -15.01 -7.55 -2.00
CA THR A 162 -15.60 -6.32 -2.51
C THR A 162 -15.60 -5.25 -1.42
N VAL A 163 -14.80 -4.21 -1.59
CA VAL A 163 -14.70 -3.06 -0.68
C VAL A 163 -15.88 -2.12 -0.88
N ALA A 164 -16.18 -1.84 -2.14
CA ALA A 164 -17.35 -1.09 -2.59
C ALA A 164 -17.71 -1.57 -4.02
N PRO A 165 -18.94 -1.33 -4.51
CA PRO A 165 -19.28 -1.66 -5.88
C PRO A 165 -18.26 -1.08 -6.87
N GLY A 166 -17.52 -1.94 -7.59
CA GLY A 166 -16.44 -1.53 -8.51
C GLY A 166 -15.05 -1.42 -7.90
N ILE A 167 -14.87 -1.71 -6.61
CA ILE A 167 -13.58 -1.77 -5.93
C ILE A 167 -13.44 -3.12 -5.23
N GLU A 168 -12.41 -3.87 -5.57
CA GLU A 168 -12.13 -5.18 -4.98
C GLU A 168 -10.67 -5.31 -4.55
N PHE A 169 -10.46 -5.98 -3.42
CA PHE A 169 -9.17 -6.52 -3.04
C PHE A 169 -9.04 -7.99 -3.45
N HIS A 170 -7.85 -8.33 -3.92
CA HIS A 170 -7.46 -9.70 -4.24
C HIS A 170 -6.24 -10.07 -3.42
N LEU A 171 -6.33 -11.11 -2.60
CA LEU A 171 -5.18 -11.65 -1.87
C LEU A 171 -4.23 -12.32 -2.85
N ILE A 172 -3.02 -11.76 -3.00
CA ILE A 172 -1.98 -12.31 -3.88
C ILE A 172 -0.82 -12.91 -3.10
N GLY A 173 -0.55 -12.42 -1.90
CA GLY A 173 0.55 -12.89 -1.06
C GLY A 173 1.93 -12.74 -1.73
N GLY A 174 2.90 -13.50 -1.23
CA GLY A 174 4.24 -13.64 -1.85
C GLY A 174 5.26 -12.62 -1.35
N HIS A 175 5.07 -11.34 -1.56
CA HIS A 175 5.92 -10.25 -1.07
C HIS A 175 5.72 -10.04 0.44
N SER A 176 4.48 -10.08 0.89
CA SER A 176 4.08 -10.31 2.27
C SER A 176 2.98 -11.38 2.30
N ARG A 177 2.63 -11.93 3.48
CA ARG A 177 1.62 -13.00 3.54
C ARG A 177 0.23 -12.50 3.17
N GLY A 178 -0.13 -11.34 3.65
CA GLY A 178 -1.43 -10.71 3.44
C GLY A 178 -1.46 -9.67 2.33
N GLN A 179 -0.47 -9.67 1.42
CA GLN A 179 -0.44 -8.68 0.35
C GLN A 179 -1.67 -8.74 -0.53
N LEU A 180 -2.29 -7.57 -0.70
CA LEU A 180 -3.46 -7.37 -1.53
C LEU A 180 -3.09 -6.63 -2.83
N ALA A 181 -3.69 -7.07 -3.93
CA ALA A 181 -3.81 -6.25 -5.14
C ALA A 181 -5.19 -5.60 -5.17
N LEU A 182 -5.26 -4.37 -5.64
CA LEU A 182 -6.49 -3.61 -5.75
C LEU A 182 -6.96 -3.59 -7.20
N ARG A 183 -8.24 -3.93 -7.41
CA ARG A 183 -8.93 -3.79 -8.69
C ARG A 183 -9.97 -2.68 -8.61
N VAL A 184 -9.91 -1.72 -9.52
CA VAL A 184 -10.81 -0.56 -9.57
C VAL A 184 -11.41 -0.43 -10.97
N HIS A 185 -12.74 -0.29 -11.05
CA HIS A 185 -13.43 0.08 -12.27
C HIS A 185 -13.26 1.58 -12.53
N THR A 186 -12.63 1.92 -13.65
CA THR A 186 -12.53 3.31 -14.13
C THR A 186 -13.35 3.47 -15.42
N SER A 187 -13.59 4.69 -15.83
CA SER A 187 -14.34 4.97 -17.09
C SER A 187 -13.65 4.42 -18.35
N SER A 188 -12.33 4.20 -18.29
CA SER A 188 -11.54 3.78 -19.46
C SER A 188 -11.18 2.30 -19.43
N CYS A 189 -10.97 1.71 -18.25
CA CYS A 189 -10.53 0.32 -18.09
C CYS A 189 -10.67 -0.16 -16.65
N LEU A 190 -10.34 -1.45 -16.43
CA LEU A 190 -10.07 -1.99 -15.10
C LEU A 190 -8.61 -1.69 -14.73
N LEU A 191 -8.39 -0.92 -13.67
CA LEU A 191 -7.07 -0.69 -13.13
C LEU A 191 -6.76 -1.76 -12.08
N TYR A 192 -5.61 -2.42 -12.24
CA TYR A 192 -5.01 -3.27 -11.22
C TYR A 192 -3.76 -2.58 -10.68
N THR A 193 -3.66 -2.40 -9.37
CA THR A 193 -2.44 -1.94 -8.73
C THR A 193 -1.87 -3.03 -7.85
N SER A 194 -0.60 -3.36 -8.08
CA SER A 194 0.22 -4.05 -7.10
C SER A 194 1.29 -3.07 -6.66
N PRO A 195 1.37 -2.75 -5.37
CA PRO A 195 2.24 -1.66 -4.90
C PRO A 195 3.73 -2.00 -4.90
N SER A 196 4.13 -3.24 -5.23
CA SER A 196 5.53 -3.64 -5.16
C SER A 196 6.20 -3.77 -6.52
N PRO A 197 7.36 -3.11 -6.74
CA PRO A 197 8.18 -3.34 -7.93
C PRO A 197 8.77 -4.75 -8.03
N ARG A 198 8.78 -5.53 -6.95
CA ARG A 198 9.18 -6.95 -6.94
C ARG A 198 8.19 -7.86 -7.66
N ASP A 199 6.94 -7.45 -7.79
CA ASP A 199 5.89 -8.25 -8.44
C ASP A 199 5.98 -8.23 -9.97
N ARG A 200 6.71 -7.30 -10.56
CA ARG A 200 6.94 -7.24 -12.02
C ARG A 200 7.63 -8.48 -12.60
N THR A 201 8.31 -9.26 -11.80
CA THR A 201 9.05 -10.44 -12.28
C THR A 201 8.18 -11.70 -12.39
N ARG A 202 6.95 -11.70 -11.86
CA ARG A 202 6.05 -12.87 -11.90
C ARG A 202 4.77 -12.68 -12.71
N SER A 203 4.37 -11.46 -13.04
CA SER A 203 3.18 -11.22 -13.88
C SER A 203 3.52 -11.17 -15.37
N ARG A 204 4.01 -12.27 -15.95
CA ARG A 204 3.76 -12.52 -17.36
C ARG A 204 2.33 -13.00 -17.47
N MET A 205 1.40 -12.11 -17.74
CA MET A 205 0.09 -12.50 -18.26
C MET A 205 0.33 -13.31 -19.53
N PRO A 206 -0.30 -14.50 -19.70
CA PRO A 206 -0.28 -15.15 -21.00
C PRO A 206 -1.00 -14.21 -21.96
N SER A 207 -0.30 -13.83 -23.04
CA SER A 207 -0.95 -13.19 -24.19
C SER A 207 -2.02 -14.16 -24.67
N SER A 208 -3.29 -13.80 -24.54
CA SER A 208 -4.37 -14.50 -25.20
C SER A 208 -4.13 -14.42 -26.70
N ALA A 209 -3.92 -15.57 -27.30
CA ALA A 209 -4.05 -15.77 -28.74
C ALA A 209 -5.54 -15.62 -29.17
#